data_207ef254611b2010e0309c1fd5efddf3
#
_entry.id   207ef254611b2010e0309c1fd5efddf3
#
_cell.length_a   1.000
_cell.length_b   1.000
_cell.length_c   1.000
_cell.angle_alpha   90.00
_cell.angle_beta   90.00
_cell.angle_gamma   90.00
#
_symmetry.space_group_name_H-M   'P 1'
#
loop_
_entity.id
_entity.type
_entity.pdbx_description
1 polymer ?
#
loop_
_entity_poly.entity_id
_entity_poly.type
_entity_poly.pdbx_seq_one_letter_code
_entity_poly.pdbx_strand_id
1 'polypeptide(L)'
;KSEGTDMMKSISVKIRKGAMAYLKRQYKTVGIFFAIMFFILTVLAAKRFLSPFVPCAFLTGGFFSGLSGYVGMNIATYANTRTANGVRDGLNKGLKIAFASGSVMGLTVVGLGLFDISVWFILLKFVFKLSINDVMTAMLTFGMGASSMALFARVGGGIFTKAADVGADLVGKV
;
A
#
# COMPACT_ATOMS: atom_id res chain seq x y z
N LYS A 1 -8.46 21.35 6.98
CA LYS A 1 -8.65 21.58 8.41
C LYS A 1 -7.32 21.91 9.06
N SER A 2 -7.31 22.73 10.14
CA SER A 2 -6.09 23.18 10.82
C SER A 2 -5.28 22.01 11.39
N GLU A 3 -3.96 22.10 11.34
CA GLU A 3 -3.03 21.17 11.98
C GLU A 3 -2.84 21.43 13.48
N GLY A 4 -3.48 22.46 14.02
CA GLY A 4 -3.38 22.85 15.41
C GLY A 4 -2.24 23.83 15.69
N THR A 5 -1.63 23.71 16.88
CA THR A 5 -0.56 24.59 17.34
C THR A 5 0.76 24.40 16.57
N ASP A 6 1.67 25.34 16.68
CA ASP A 6 2.99 25.24 16.00
C ASP A 6 3.79 24.04 16.49
N MET A 7 3.65 23.65 17.75
CA MET A 7 4.23 22.42 18.30
C MET A 7 3.65 21.17 17.60
N MET A 8 2.33 21.11 17.38
CA MET A 8 1.69 19.99 16.66
C MET A 8 2.17 19.93 15.21
N LYS A 9 2.33 21.06 14.53
CA LYS A 9 2.88 21.11 13.17
C LYS A 9 4.32 20.59 13.13
N SER A 10 5.17 21.00 14.06
CA SER A 10 6.56 20.52 14.19
C SER A 10 6.63 18.99 14.36
N ILE A 11 5.80 18.44 15.24
CA ILE A 11 5.68 16.99 15.45
C ILE A 11 5.20 16.29 14.16
N SER A 12 4.19 16.85 13.48
CA SER A 12 3.67 16.32 12.21
C SER A 12 4.77 16.17 11.15
N VAL A 13 5.63 17.17 11.01
CA VAL A 13 6.75 17.12 10.06
C VAL A 13 7.73 16.00 10.41
N LYS A 14 8.03 15.80 11.69
CA LYS A 14 8.93 14.72 12.16
C LYS A 14 8.32 13.34 11.89
N ILE A 15 7.03 13.14 12.21
CA ILE A 15 6.31 11.89 11.94
C ILE A 15 6.33 11.58 10.44
N ARG A 16 6.02 12.55 9.60
CA ARG A 16 6.00 12.39 8.15
C ARG A 16 7.38 12.04 7.60
N LYS A 17 8.43 12.70 8.07
CA LYS A 17 9.80 12.39 7.70
C LYS A 17 10.18 10.94 8.06
N GLY A 18 9.81 10.49 9.26
CA GLY A 18 10.00 9.10 9.69
C GLY A 18 9.24 8.10 8.82
N ALA A 19 7.96 8.37 8.54
CA ALA A 19 7.13 7.53 7.70
C ALA A 19 7.67 7.40 6.26
N MET A 20 8.14 8.50 5.67
CA MET A 20 8.73 8.48 4.32
C MET A 20 10.07 7.73 4.29
N ALA A 21 10.92 7.90 5.30
CA ALA A 21 12.17 7.15 5.43
C ALA A 21 11.91 5.65 5.54
N TYR A 22 10.92 5.27 6.35
CA TYR A 22 10.47 3.88 6.48
C TYR A 22 9.99 3.32 5.14
N LEU A 23 9.05 3.99 4.44
CA LEU A 23 8.54 3.54 3.14
C LEU A 23 9.67 3.36 2.11
N LYS A 24 10.59 4.32 2.04
CA LYS A 24 11.73 4.24 1.12
C LYS A 24 12.59 2.99 1.36
N ARG A 25 12.84 2.67 2.63
CA ARG A 25 13.60 1.47 3.01
C ARG A 25 12.86 0.19 2.68
N GLN A 26 11.57 0.16 3.02
CA GLN A 26 10.71 -0.99 2.77
C GLN A 26 10.57 -1.28 1.28
N TYR A 27 10.26 -0.27 0.47
CA TYR A 27 10.08 -0.45 -0.97
C TYR A 27 11.35 -0.90 -1.69
N LYS A 28 12.52 -0.50 -1.20
CA LYS A 28 13.79 -1.02 -1.71
C LYS A 28 13.91 -2.53 -1.48
N THR A 29 13.58 -3.02 -0.28
CA THR A 29 13.62 -4.45 0.06
C THR A 29 12.58 -5.25 -0.73
N VAL A 30 11.35 -4.72 -0.79
CA VAL A 30 10.25 -5.34 -1.55
C VAL A 30 10.57 -5.37 -3.04
N GLY A 31 11.18 -4.32 -3.59
CA GLY A 31 11.61 -4.27 -4.99
C GLY A 31 12.58 -5.39 -5.35
N ILE A 32 13.51 -5.73 -4.45
CA ILE A 32 14.42 -6.87 -4.64
C ILE A 32 13.63 -8.19 -4.70
N PHE A 33 12.68 -8.38 -3.78
CA PHE A 33 11.82 -9.56 -3.77
C PHE A 33 11.02 -9.68 -5.08
N PHE A 34 10.40 -8.59 -5.54
CA PHE A 34 9.65 -8.59 -6.79
C PHE A 34 10.53 -8.86 -8.02
N ALA A 35 11.76 -8.36 -8.04
CA ALA A 35 12.71 -8.62 -9.11
C ALA A 35 13.08 -10.12 -9.18
N ILE A 36 13.37 -10.74 -8.04
CA ILE A 36 13.67 -12.19 -7.95
C ILE A 36 12.44 -13.00 -8.39
N MET A 37 11.26 -12.70 -7.87
CA MET A 37 10.03 -13.42 -8.23
C MET A 37 9.67 -13.24 -9.71
N PHE A 38 9.84 -12.05 -10.26
CA PHE A 38 9.64 -11.80 -11.67
C PHE A 38 10.56 -12.65 -12.54
N PHE A 39 11.83 -12.74 -12.16
CA PHE A 39 12.81 -13.59 -12.87
C PHE A 39 12.39 -15.07 -12.83
N ILE A 40 12.02 -15.58 -11.64
CA ILE A 40 11.56 -16.98 -11.48
C ILE A 40 10.33 -17.26 -12.34
N LEU A 41 9.31 -16.37 -12.26
CA LEU A 41 8.07 -16.52 -13.03
C LEU A 41 8.34 -16.44 -14.54
N THR A 42 9.27 -15.59 -14.98
CA THR A 42 9.64 -15.47 -16.39
C THR A 42 10.32 -16.74 -16.90
N VAL A 43 11.20 -17.36 -16.10
CA VAL A 43 11.84 -18.65 -16.46
C VAL A 43 10.79 -19.77 -16.55
N LEU A 44 9.82 -19.82 -15.64
CA LEU A 44 8.73 -20.80 -15.68
C LEU A 44 7.81 -20.58 -16.90
N ALA A 45 7.54 -19.33 -17.25
CA ALA A 45 6.76 -18.99 -18.44
C ALA A 45 7.53 -19.36 -19.74
N ALA A 46 8.85 -19.12 -19.79
CA ALA A 46 9.70 -19.51 -20.93
C ALA A 46 9.73 -21.04 -21.13
N LYS A 47 9.68 -21.81 -20.04
CA LYS A 47 9.56 -23.27 -20.09
C LYS A 47 8.13 -23.77 -20.37
N ARG A 48 7.19 -22.88 -20.66
CA ARG A 48 5.75 -23.16 -20.92
C ARG A 48 4.99 -23.81 -19.75
N PHE A 49 5.49 -23.71 -18.52
CA PHE A 49 4.74 -24.13 -17.34
C PHE A 49 3.65 -23.13 -16.94
N LEU A 50 3.84 -21.85 -17.31
CA LEU A 50 2.92 -20.75 -17.02
C LEU A 50 2.66 -19.93 -18.28
N SER A 51 1.52 -19.23 -18.31
CA SER A 51 1.24 -18.25 -19.35
C SER A 51 2.27 -17.12 -19.33
N PRO A 52 2.72 -16.60 -20.50
CA PRO A 52 3.69 -15.51 -20.59
C PRO A 52 3.22 -14.19 -19.95
N PHE A 53 1.94 -14.06 -19.69
CA PHE A 53 1.34 -12.88 -19.04
C PHE A 53 1.45 -12.90 -17.51
N VAL A 54 1.69 -14.07 -16.90
CA VAL A 54 1.78 -14.28 -15.44
C VAL A 54 2.83 -13.38 -14.77
N PRO A 55 4.08 -13.26 -15.24
CA PRO A 55 5.07 -12.40 -14.63
C PRO A 55 4.64 -10.92 -14.60
N CYS A 56 4.04 -10.45 -15.70
CA CYS A 56 3.57 -9.07 -15.81
C CYS A 56 2.39 -8.80 -14.89
N ALA A 57 1.42 -9.72 -14.81
CA ALA A 57 0.27 -9.61 -13.91
C ALA A 57 0.72 -9.58 -12.44
N PHE A 58 1.73 -10.37 -12.06
CA PHE A 58 2.32 -10.34 -10.73
C PHE A 58 2.93 -8.97 -10.39
N LEU A 59 3.68 -8.38 -11.34
CA LEU A 59 4.30 -7.07 -11.13
C LEU A 59 3.29 -5.96 -11.00
N THR A 60 2.27 -5.92 -11.87
CA THR A 60 1.25 -4.86 -11.82
C THR A 60 0.45 -4.93 -10.51
N GLY A 61 0.09 -6.14 -10.05
CA GLY A 61 -0.56 -6.33 -8.76
C GLY A 61 0.27 -5.78 -7.60
N GLY A 62 1.57 -6.09 -7.57
CA GLY A 62 2.49 -5.54 -6.58
C GLY A 62 2.64 -4.02 -6.68
N PHE A 63 2.74 -3.49 -7.89
CA PHE A 63 2.87 -2.05 -8.14
C PHE A 63 1.65 -1.27 -7.65
N PHE A 64 0.43 -1.65 -8.04
CA PHE A 64 -0.78 -0.96 -7.63
C PHE A 64 -1.06 -1.09 -6.13
N SER A 65 -0.74 -2.25 -5.54
CA SER A 65 -0.79 -2.43 -4.10
C SER A 65 0.21 -1.51 -3.36
N GLY A 66 1.43 -1.41 -3.86
CA GLY A 66 2.45 -0.49 -3.33
C GLY A 66 2.05 0.98 -3.47
N LEU A 67 1.52 1.36 -4.63
CA LEU A 67 1.02 2.72 -4.88
C LEU A 67 -0.11 3.08 -3.91
N SER A 68 -1.04 2.16 -3.67
CA SER A 68 -2.11 2.34 -2.68
C SER A 68 -1.53 2.55 -1.27
N GLY A 69 -0.53 1.75 -0.88
CA GLY A 69 0.15 1.90 0.40
C GLY A 69 0.86 3.24 0.55
N TYR A 70 1.51 3.73 -0.51
CA TYR A 70 2.14 5.05 -0.52
C TYR A 70 1.11 6.18 -0.34
N VAL A 71 0.01 6.16 -1.09
CA VAL A 71 -1.08 7.14 -0.96
C VAL A 71 -1.66 7.10 0.44
N GLY A 72 -1.95 5.89 0.96
CA GLY A 72 -2.50 5.72 2.31
C GLY A 72 -1.60 6.27 3.40
N MET A 73 -0.30 5.96 3.37
CA MET A 73 0.66 6.48 4.36
C MET A 73 0.78 8.00 4.30
N ASN A 74 0.79 8.59 3.10
CA ASN A 74 0.80 10.05 2.96
C ASN A 74 -0.44 10.67 3.60
N ILE A 75 -1.62 10.21 3.24
CA ILE A 75 -2.88 10.76 3.77
C ILE A 75 -2.98 10.55 5.29
N ALA A 76 -2.62 9.38 5.80
CA ALA A 76 -2.66 9.08 7.23
C ALA A 76 -1.73 10.02 8.03
N THR A 77 -0.51 10.24 7.57
CA THR A 77 0.44 11.14 8.24
C THR A 77 0.03 12.61 8.15
N TYR A 78 -0.66 13.02 7.07
CA TYR A 78 -1.28 14.35 6.98
C TYR A 78 -2.51 14.51 7.88
N ALA A 79 -3.27 13.45 8.10
CA ALA A 79 -4.49 13.49 8.90
C ALA A 79 -4.22 13.40 10.41
N ASN A 80 -3.09 12.81 10.81
CA ASN A 80 -2.79 12.49 12.21
C ASN A 80 -2.96 13.70 13.15
N THR A 81 -2.22 14.78 12.94
CA THR A 81 -2.32 16.00 13.76
C THR A 81 -3.66 16.71 13.60
N ARG A 82 -4.28 16.65 12.42
CA ARG A 82 -5.62 17.21 12.20
C ARG A 82 -6.68 16.46 12.97
N THR A 83 -6.54 15.15 13.08
CA THR A 83 -7.40 14.30 13.91
C THR A 83 -7.23 14.65 15.38
N ALA A 84 -5.98 14.70 15.87
CA ALA A 84 -5.67 15.07 17.25
C ALA A 84 -6.20 16.49 17.59
N ASN A 85 -6.03 17.46 16.71
CA ASN A 85 -6.59 18.80 16.90
C ASN A 85 -8.12 18.79 16.85
N GLY A 86 -8.72 17.98 15.98
CA GLY A 86 -10.17 17.86 15.88
C GLY A 86 -10.84 17.27 17.12
N VAL A 87 -10.15 16.35 17.83
CA VAL A 87 -10.65 15.77 19.09
C VAL A 87 -10.74 16.82 20.20
N ARG A 88 -9.87 17.85 20.20
CA ARG A 88 -9.96 18.96 21.17
C ARG A 88 -11.29 19.71 21.10
N ASP A 89 -11.90 19.76 19.93
CA ASP A 89 -13.22 20.40 19.71
C ASP A 89 -14.39 19.41 19.88
N GLY A 90 -14.09 18.12 20.09
CA GLY A 90 -15.06 17.05 20.31
C GLY A 90 -14.71 15.76 19.56
N LEU A 91 -15.04 14.62 20.19
CA LEU A 91 -14.73 13.29 19.68
C LEU A 91 -15.28 13.06 18.25
N ASN A 92 -16.53 13.47 18.00
CA ASN A 92 -17.16 13.29 16.68
C ASN A 92 -16.41 14.04 15.55
N LYS A 93 -15.81 15.20 15.88
CA LYS A 93 -15.06 15.99 14.90
C LYS A 93 -13.74 15.31 14.54
N GLY A 94 -13.04 14.74 15.53
CA GLY A 94 -11.85 13.93 15.32
C GLY A 94 -12.16 12.65 14.52
N LEU A 95 -13.23 11.92 14.88
CA LEU A 95 -13.64 10.71 14.17
C LEU A 95 -13.98 10.97 12.70
N LYS A 96 -14.66 12.06 12.38
CA LYS A 96 -14.95 12.44 10.98
C LYS A 96 -13.67 12.67 10.16
N ILE A 97 -12.64 13.25 10.76
CA ILE A 97 -11.35 13.47 10.08
C ILE A 97 -10.61 12.14 9.87
N ALA A 98 -10.55 11.31 10.90
CA ALA A 98 -9.92 9.99 10.82
C ALA A 98 -10.60 9.09 9.79
N PHE A 99 -11.95 9.05 9.82
CA PHE A 99 -12.74 8.26 8.86
C PHE A 99 -12.55 8.75 7.42
N ALA A 100 -12.56 10.06 7.18
CA ALA A 100 -12.31 10.62 5.86
C ALA A 100 -10.90 10.25 5.34
N SER A 101 -9.89 10.25 6.21
CA SER A 101 -8.53 9.79 5.86
C SER A 101 -8.49 8.30 5.50
N GLY A 102 -9.14 7.46 6.30
CA GLY A 102 -9.24 6.02 6.04
C GLY A 102 -9.99 5.70 4.74
N SER A 103 -11.05 6.47 4.45
CA SER A 103 -11.83 6.31 3.21
C SER A 103 -10.99 6.56 1.95
N VAL A 104 -10.06 7.52 1.97
CA VAL A 104 -9.15 7.76 0.84
C VAL A 104 -8.32 6.50 0.56
N MET A 105 -7.76 5.88 1.60
CA MET A 105 -6.99 4.63 1.45
C MET A 105 -7.88 3.50 0.90
N GLY A 106 -9.05 3.29 1.49
CA GLY A 106 -9.98 2.24 1.07
C GLY A 106 -10.40 2.39 -0.39
N LEU A 107 -10.82 3.58 -0.80
CA LEU A 107 -11.22 3.86 -2.17
C LEU A 107 -10.05 3.74 -3.16
N THR A 108 -8.84 4.14 -2.77
CA THR A 108 -7.65 3.99 -3.61
C THR A 108 -7.33 2.52 -3.85
N VAL A 109 -7.35 1.67 -2.81
CA VAL A 109 -7.10 0.23 -2.93
C VAL A 109 -8.12 -0.43 -3.85
N VAL A 110 -9.42 -0.17 -3.62
CA VAL A 110 -10.50 -0.75 -4.43
C VAL A 110 -10.44 -0.23 -5.86
N GLY A 111 -10.27 1.08 -6.05
CA GLY A 111 -10.24 1.70 -7.37
C GLY A 111 -9.06 1.21 -8.22
N LEU A 112 -7.85 1.18 -7.67
CA LEU A 112 -6.66 0.69 -8.39
C LEU A 112 -6.73 -0.82 -8.63
N GLY A 113 -7.25 -1.59 -7.67
CA GLY A 113 -7.43 -3.03 -7.84
C GLY A 113 -8.43 -3.37 -8.94
N LEU A 114 -9.60 -2.72 -8.96
CA LEU A 114 -10.59 -2.90 -10.01
C LEU A 114 -10.08 -2.42 -11.37
N PHE A 115 -9.34 -1.32 -11.41
CA PHE A 115 -8.74 -0.82 -12.63
C PHE A 115 -7.79 -1.85 -13.24
N ASP A 116 -6.84 -2.37 -12.47
CA ASP A 116 -5.84 -3.33 -12.98
C ASP A 116 -6.49 -4.65 -13.42
N ILE A 117 -7.41 -5.20 -12.61
CA ILE A 117 -8.16 -6.41 -12.97
C ILE A 117 -8.95 -6.19 -14.27
N SER A 118 -9.61 -5.05 -14.41
CA SER A 118 -10.40 -4.75 -15.62
C SER A 118 -9.52 -4.63 -16.86
N VAL A 119 -8.37 -3.94 -16.73
CA VAL A 119 -7.38 -3.81 -17.81
C VAL A 119 -6.86 -5.18 -18.23
N TRP A 120 -6.43 -6.02 -17.29
CA TRP A 120 -5.97 -7.38 -17.59
C TRP A 120 -7.06 -8.24 -18.23
N PHE A 121 -8.30 -8.19 -17.70
CA PHE A 121 -9.40 -8.94 -18.28
C PHE A 121 -9.67 -8.55 -19.73
N ILE A 122 -9.75 -7.24 -20.01
CA ILE A 122 -9.98 -6.72 -21.36
C ILE A 122 -8.85 -7.13 -22.29
N LEU A 123 -7.61 -6.94 -21.91
CA LEU A 123 -6.45 -7.29 -22.72
C LEU A 123 -6.41 -8.79 -23.05
N LEU A 124 -6.51 -9.64 -22.03
CA LEU A 124 -6.36 -11.08 -22.21
C LEU A 124 -7.55 -11.69 -22.97
N LYS A 125 -8.77 -11.24 -22.66
CA LYS A 125 -9.98 -11.82 -23.25
C LYS A 125 -10.29 -11.28 -24.65
N PHE A 126 -10.19 -9.96 -24.86
CA PHE A 126 -10.65 -9.33 -26.10
C PHE A 126 -9.52 -9.05 -27.08
N VAL A 127 -8.32 -8.65 -26.60
CA VAL A 127 -7.18 -8.35 -27.47
C VAL A 127 -6.42 -9.64 -27.83
N PHE A 128 -6.01 -10.41 -26.83
CA PHE A 128 -5.27 -11.66 -27.06
C PHE A 128 -6.15 -12.89 -27.29
N LYS A 129 -7.47 -12.79 -27.07
CA LYS A 129 -8.45 -13.86 -27.28
C LYS A 129 -8.08 -15.18 -26.58
N LEU A 130 -7.52 -15.09 -25.40
CA LEU A 130 -7.09 -16.26 -24.63
C LEU A 130 -8.28 -17.07 -24.08
N SER A 131 -8.00 -18.32 -23.73
CA SER A 131 -8.96 -19.18 -23.04
C SER A 131 -9.30 -18.59 -21.68
N ILE A 132 -10.50 -18.89 -21.18
CA ILE A 132 -10.92 -18.40 -19.85
C ILE A 132 -9.98 -18.89 -18.73
N ASN A 133 -9.41 -20.09 -18.87
CA ASN A 133 -8.47 -20.65 -17.90
C ASN A 133 -7.17 -19.85 -17.82
N ASP A 134 -6.61 -19.41 -18.96
CA ASP A 134 -5.42 -18.58 -19.01
C ASP A 134 -5.69 -17.20 -18.41
N VAL A 135 -6.85 -16.62 -18.67
CA VAL A 135 -7.30 -15.35 -18.09
C VAL A 135 -7.38 -15.48 -16.56
N MET A 136 -8.02 -16.54 -16.06
CA MET A 136 -8.16 -16.79 -14.63
C MET A 136 -6.80 -16.97 -13.95
N THR A 137 -5.88 -17.70 -14.57
CA THR A 137 -4.53 -17.90 -14.05
C THR A 137 -3.76 -16.58 -13.92
N ALA A 138 -3.82 -15.72 -14.92
CA ALA A 138 -3.19 -14.40 -14.87
C ALA A 138 -3.83 -13.52 -13.79
N MET A 139 -5.15 -13.53 -13.65
CA MET A 139 -5.86 -12.76 -12.63
C MET A 139 -5.55 -13.26 -11.20
N LEU A 140 -5.44 -14.58 -10.99
CA LEU A 140 -4.98 -15.13 -9.70
C LEU A 140 -3.56 -14.65 -9.37
N THR A 141 -2.68 -14.61 -10.36
CA THR A 141 -1.28 -14.21 -10.16
C THR A 141 -1.16 -12.70 -9.86
N PHE A 142 -2.02 -11.86 -10.45
CA PHE A 142 -2.19 -10.48 -10.03
C PHE A 142 -2.49 -10.40 -8.52
N GLY A 143 -3.47 -11.18 -8.06
CA GLY A 143 -3.83 -11.26 -6.63
C GLY A 143 -2.66 -11.69 -5.75
N MET A 144 -1.82 -12.63 -6.21
CA MET A 144 -0.60 -13.05 -5.51
C MET A 144 0.42 -11.90 -5.40
N GLY A 145 0.62 -11.12 -6.46
CA GLY A 145 1.47 -9.93 -6.44
C GLY A 145 0.99 -8.88 -5.45
N ALA A 146 -0.30 -8.54 -5.51
CA ALA A 146 -0.92 -7.60 -4.60
C ALA A 146 -0.84 -8.06 -3.14
N SER A 147 -1.13 -9.34 -2.87
CA SER A 147 -1.06 -9.95 -1.53
C SER A 147 0.37 -9.98 -0.97
N SER A 148 1.35 -10.29 -1.82
CA SER A 148 2.76 -10.25 -1.42
C SER A 148 3.18 -8.85 -0.96
N MET A 149 2.84 -7.82 -1.73
CA MET A 149 3.09 -6.43 -1.35
C MET A 149 2.37 -6.06 -0.04
N ALA A 150 1.10 -6.43 0.10
CA ALA A 150 0.31 -6.18 1.30
C ALA A 150 0.89 -6.88 2.54
N LEU A 151 1.42 -8.11 2.41
CA LEU A 151 2.09 -8.83 3.49
C LEU A 151 3.32 -8.05 3.99
N PHE A 152 4.20 -7.63 3.08
CA PHE A 152 5.36 -6.81 3.45
C PHE A 152 4.95 -5.50 4.10
N ALA A 153 3.91 -4.84 3.58
CA ALA A 153 3.39 -3.60 4.15
C ALA A 153 2.84 -3.81 5.56
N ARG A 154 2.13 -4.92 5.81
CA ARG A 154 1.59 -5.26 7.13
C ARG A 154 2.69 -5.53 8.15
N VAL A 155 3.67 -6.38 7.80
CA VAL A 155 4.79 -6.71 8.70
C VAL A 155 5.60 -5.46 9.02
N GLY A 156 5.98 -4.70 8.02
CA GLY A 156 6.75 -3.47 8.20
C GLY A 156 5.96 -2.40 8.95
N GLY A 157 4.66 -2.26 8.68
CA GLY A 157 3.77 -1.37 9.43
C GLY A 157 3.73 -1.70 10.92
N GLY A 158 3.70 -2.99 11.27
CA GLY A 158 3.81 -3.46 12.65
C GLY A 158 5.11 -3.06 13.32
N ILE A 159 6.24 -3.13 12.61
CA ILE A 159 7.54 -2.67 13.11
C ILE A 159 7.53 -1.15 13.36
N PHE A 160 6.96 -0.39 12.43
CA PHE A 160 6.84 1.07 12.56
C PHE A 160 5.97 1.46 13.77
N THR A 161 4.85 0.78 13.97
CA THR A 161 3.95 1.00 15.11
C THR A 161 4.65 0.68 16.42
N LYS A 162 5.41 -0.42 16.50
CA LYS A 162 6.16 -0.76 17.71
C LYS A 162 7.26 0.26 18.03
N ALA A 163 7.92 0.81 17.03
CA ALA A 163 8.87 1.90 17.25
C ALA A 163 8.17 3.16 17.80
N ALA A 164 6.96 3.45 17.36
CA ALA A 164 6.16 4.56 17.89
C ALA A 164 5.72 4.31 19.35
N ASP A 165 5.28 3.09 19.68
CA ASP A 165 4.92 2.68 21.04
C ASP A 165 6.11 2.88 22.00
N VAL A 166 7.30 2.36 21.62
CA VAL A 166 8.53 2.52 22.43
C VAL A 166 8.89 4.00 22.63
N GLY A 167 8.75 4.80 21.57
CA GLY A 167 8.98 6.25 21.64
C GLY A 167 8.01 6.95 22.60
N ALA A 168 6.74 6.58 22.56
CA ALA A 168 5.70 7.11 23.47
C ALA A 168 5.97 6.71 24.93
N ASP A 169 6.36 5.45 25.18
CA ASP A 169 6.72 4.96 26.52
C ASP A 169 7.92 5.69 27.12
N LEU A 170 8.91 6.02 26.29
CA LEU A 170 10.09 6.78 26.75
C LEU A 170 9.70 8.20 27.15
N VAL A 171 8.87 8.88 26.35
CA VAL A 171 8.40 10.25 26.66
C VAL A 171 7.46 10.26 27.86
N GLY A 172 6.66 9.21 28.05
CA GLY A 172 5.72 9.12 29.16
C GLY A 172 6.37 8.85 30.53
N LYS A 173 7.67 8.49 30.54
CA LYS A 173 8.44 8.23 31.76
C LYS A 173 9.30 9.43 32.20
N VAL A 174 9.38 10.48 31.44
CA VAL A 174 10.10 11.74 31.69
C VAL A 174 9.11 12.83 32.07
#